data_34d3a7071360671632e692e565072f81
#
_entry.id   34d3a7071360671632e692e565072f81
#
_cell.length_a   1.000
_cell.length_b   1.000
_cell.length_c   1.000
_cell.angle_alpha   90.00
_cell.angle_beta   90.00
_cell.angle_gamma   90.00
#
_symmetry.space_group_name_H-M   'P 1'
#
loop_
_entity.id
_entity.type
_entity.pdbx_description
1 polymer ?
#
loop_
_entity_poly.entity_id
_entity_poly.type
_entity_poly.pdbx_seq_one_letter_code
_entity_poly.pdbx_strand_id
1 'polypeptide(L)'
;DVAHSLADIFDLDRGLLDQNKGQPIGVGDNLWIQELDIQEEIQRYWGEIHMYISGLLNRTGLDEVLAEELAVFPGMEEVSLLLYINKYIREKEYDVILLDCAPTGESLRFISIPTTLDWYMKKIFKWERTVAKYVRPVAKRMTDIPLPDDNYFQAIQDLFEKLKGVDQVLVDPEITTVRLVTNPEKVVLKE
;
A
#
# COMPACT_ATOMS: atom_id res chain seq x y z
N ASP A 1 11.75 -0.94 -2.21
CA ASP A 1 12.17 -0.23 -1.00
C ASP A 1 11.23 0.93 -0.71
N VAL A 2 10.84 1.07 0.53
CA VAL A 2 9.98 2.17 1.04
C VAL A 2 10.82 3.20 1.83
N ALA A 3 12.03 2.83 2.22
CA ALA A 3 12.91 3.68 3.04
C ALA A 3 13.79 4.64 2.22
N HIS A 4 13.69 4.60 0.89
CA HIS A 4 14.49 5.41 -0.04
C HIS A 4 16.01 5.31 0.18
N SER A 5 16.48 4.14 0.60
CA SER A 5 17.90 3.88 0.90
C SER A 5 18.66 3.31 -0.30
N LEU A 6 17.97 2.74 -1.28
CA LEU A 6 18.61 2.12 -2.44
C LEU A 6 19.32 3.14 -3.32
N ALA A 7 18.75 4.34 -3.50
CA ALA A 7 19.41 5.40 -4.25
C ALA A 7 20.77 5.76 -3.69
N ASP A 8 20.89 5.85 -2.36
CA ASP A 8 22.15 6.15 -1.66
C ASP A 8 23.15 5.00 -1.80
N ILE A 9 22.69 3.74 -1.69
CA ILE A 9 23.55 2.54 -1.79
C ILE A 9 24.14 2.41 -3.19
N PHE A 10 23.38 2.74 -4.23
CA PHE A 10 23.83 2.67 -5.62
C PHE A 10 24.42 3.98 -6.14
N ASP A 11 24.63 4.99 -5.26
CA ASP A 11 25.17 6.30 -5.61
C ASP A 11 24.43 6.96 -6.78
N LEU A 12 23.10 6.86 -6.74
CA LEU A 12 22.23 7.42 -7.76
C LEU A 12 21.79 8.83 -7.41
N ASP A 13 21.59 9.65 -8.44
CA ASP A 13 20.94 10.94 -8.26
C ASP A 13 19.48 10.73 -7.84
N ARG A 14 19.11 11.20 -6.62
CA ARG A 14 17.73 11.14 -6.12
C ARG A 14 16.73 11.80 -7.08
N GLY A 15 17.14 12.87 -7.76
CA GLY A 15 16.31 13.51 -8.77
C GLY A 15 15.93 12.60 -9.93
N LEU A 16 16.74 11.59 -10.21
CA LEU A 16 16.42 10.58 -11.24
C LEU A 16 15.29 9.65 -10.79
N LEU A 17 15.34 9.19 -9.53
CA LEU A 17 14.27 8.35 -8.95
C LEU A 17 12.94 9.11 -8.86
N ASP A 18 12.99 10.36 -8.42
CA ASP A 18 11.82 11.24 -8.36
C ASP A 18 11.23 11.45 -9.76
N GLN A 19 12.06 11.67 -10.77
CA GLN A 19 11.62 11.81 -12.16
C GLN A 19 11.04 10.50 -12.74
N ASN A 20 11.46 9.34 -12.24
CA ASN A 20 10.96 8.04 -12.67
C ASN A 20 9.63 7.65 -12.02
N LYS A 21 9.09 8.47 -11.14
CA LYS A 21 7.75 8.30 -10.55
C LYS A 21 7.55 6.92 -9.89
N GLY A 22 8.53 6.49 -9.13
CA GLY A 22 8.50 5.20 -8.44
C GLY A 22 8.53 3.98 -9.36
N GLN A 23 8.91 4.11 -10.64
CA GLN A 23 9.09 2.97 -11.54
C GLN A 23 10.48 2.33 -11.37
N PRO A 24 10.66 1.04 -11.75
CA PRO A 24 11.96 0.40 -11.72
C PRO A 24 12.99 1.10 -12.58
N ILE A 25 14.24 1.17 -12.09
CA ILE A 25 15.40 1.70 -12.80
C ILE A 25 16.44 0.59 -12.94
N GLY A 26 16.95 0.38 -14.14
CA GLY A 26 18.05 -0.54 -14.40
C GLY A 26 19.38 0.02 -13.88
N VAL A 27 20.03 -0.70 -12.98
CA VAL A 27 21.33 -0.34 -12.41
C VAL A 27 22.46 -1.30 -12.80
N GLY A 28 22.12 -2.32 -13.58
CA GLY A 28 23.05 -3.31 -14.11
C GLY A 28 22.40 -4.15 -15.21
N ASP A 29 23.15 -5.10 -15.78
CA ASP A 29 22.68 -5.89 -16.91
C ASP A 29 21.37 -6.66 -16.63
N ASN A 30 21.22 -7.18 -15.41
CA ASN A 30 20.05 -7.94 -14.96
C ASN A 30 19.57 -7.47 -13.57
N LEU A 31 19.79 -6.20 -13.24
CA LEU A 31 19.43 -5.66 -11.94
C LEU A 31 18.63 -4.36 -12.10
N TRP A 32 17.47 -4.33 -11.50
CA TRP A 32 16.62 -3.15 -11.37
C TRP A 32 16.40 -2.85 -9.90
N ILE A 33 16.28 -1.59 -9.59
CA ILE A 33 15.85 -1.13 -8.26
C ILE A 33 14.60 -0.28 -8.40
N GLN A 34 13.79 -0.29 -7.36
CA GLN A 34 12.57 0.52 -7.27
C GLN A 34 12.38 1.01 -5.84
N GLU A 35 12.16 2.29 -5.71
CA GLU A 35 11.66 2.92 -4.48
C GLU A 35 10.23 3.39 -4.75
N LEU A 36 9.34 3.21 -3.78
CA LEU A 36 7.96 3.65 -3.93
C LEU A 36 7.82 5.12 -3.55
N ASP A 37 7.12 5.86 -4.38
CA ASP A 37 6.71 7.23 -4.11
C ASP A 37 5.23 7.23 -3.72
N ILE A 38 4.93 7.51 -2.46
CA ILE A 38 3.55 7.47 -1.95
C ILE A 38 2.63 8.47 -2.66
N GLN A 39 3.15 9.60 -3.13
CA GLN A 39 2.35 10.61 -3.84
C GLN A 39 1.88 10.06 -5.20
N GLU A 40 2.77 9.39 -5.92
CA GLU A 40 2.44 8.72 -7.19
C GLU A 40 1.48 7.54 -6.97
N GLU A 41 1.67 6.79 -5.86
CA GLU A 41 0.80 5.67 -5.51
C GLU A 41 -0.62 6.13 -5.16
N ILE A 42 -0.76 7.25 -4.44
CA ILE A 42 -2.07 7.86 -4.16
C ILE A 42 -2.79 8.18 -5.47
N GLN A 43 -2.12 8.79 -6.42
CA GLN A 43 -2.73 9.12 -7.71
C GLN A 43 -3.10 7.87 -8.52
N ARG A 44 -2.31 6.80 -8.43
CA ARG A 44 -2.46 5.61 -9.25
C ARG A 44 -3.50 4.62 -8.72
N TYR A 45 -3.53 4.40 -7.42
CA TYR A 45 -4.31 3.32 -6.81
C TYR A 45 -5.28 3.77 -5.72
N TRP A 46 -5.04 4.91 -5.08
CA TRP A 46 -5.75 5.34 -3.89
C TRP A 46 -6.64 6.57 -4.10
N GLY A 47 -6.68 7.16 -5.30
CA GLY A 47 -7.30 8.45 -5.56
C GLY A 47 -8.71 8.59 -4.99
N GLU A 48 -9.62 7.67 -5.27
CA GLU A 48 -11.01 7.72 -4.78
C GLU A 48 -11.08 7.56 -3.26
N ILE A 49 -10.24 6.68 -2.69
CA ILE A 49 -10.17 6.44 -1.24
C ILE A 49 -9.62 7.68 -0.53
N HIS A 50 -8.52 8.22 -1.05
CA HIS A 50 -7.89 9.43 -0.53
C HIS A 50 -8.83 10.64 -0.59
N MET A 51 -9.50 10.88 -1.72
CA MET A 51 -10.48 11.96 -1.87
C MET A 51 -11.64 11.84 -0.89
N TYR A 52 -12.13 10.64 -0.64
CA TYR A 52 -13.19 10.44 0.35
C TYR A 52 -12.73 10.77 1.77
N ILE A 53 -11.53 10.30 2.16
CA ILE A 53 -10.99 10.52 3.51
C ILE A 53 -10.63 11.99 3.72
N SER A 54 -9.96 12.63 2.76
CA SER A 54 -9.61 14.06 2.83
C SER A 54 -10.87 14.95 2.90
N GLY A 55 -11.89 14.63 2.09
CA GLY A 55 -13.18 15.31 2.15
C GLY A 55 -13.92 15.14 3.48
N LEU A 56 -13.77 13.99 4.13
CA LEU A 56 -14.31 13.75 5.48
C LEU A 56 -13.56 14.58 6.53
N LEU A 57 -12.22 14.58 6.46
CA LEU A 57 -11.37 15.35 7.39
C LEU A 57 -11.56 16.86 7.25
N ASN A 58 -11.67 17.38 6.04
CA ASN A 58 -11.94 18.80 5.78
C ASN A 58 -13.23 19.28 6.49
N ARG A 59 -14.26 18.44 6.53
CA ARG A 59 -15.52 18.78 7.25
C ARG A 59 -15.39 18.83 8.77
N THR A 60 -14.32 18.27 9.34
CA THR A 60 -14.04 18.43 10.78
C THR A 60 -13.43 19.79 11.13
N GLY A 61 -13.23 20.66 10.14
CA GLY A 61 -12.67 22.01 10.33
C GLY A 61 -11.17 22.09 10.04
N LEU A 62 -10.57 21.03 9.51
CA LEU A 62 -9.21 21.06 8.98
C LEU A 62 -9.19 21.81 7.66
N ASP A 63 -8.11 22.56 7.40
CA ASP A 63 -7.90 23.14 6.09
C ASP A 63 -7.63 22.04 5.05
N GLU A 64 -7.78 22.38 3.77
CA GLU A 64 -7.71 21.41 2.66
C GLU A 64 -6.35 20.73 2.58
N VAL A 65 -5.26 21.48 2.75
CA VAL A 65 -3.89 20.94 2.67
C VAL A 65 -3.64 19.94 3.81
N LEU A 66 -4.02 20.31 5.03
CA LEU A 66 -3.84 19.42 6.19
C LEU A 66 -4.74 18.18 6.10
N ALA A 67 -5.94 18.31 5.56
CA ALA A 67 -6.84 17.19 5.34
C ALA A 67 -6.29 16.19 4.31
N GLU A 68 -5.66 16.69 3.24
CA GLU A 68 -4.99 15.86 2.25
C GLU A 68 -3.77 15.13 2.83
N GLU A 69 -2.92 15.82 3.60
CA GLU A 69 -1.77 15.20 4.25
C GLU A 69 -2.19 14.11 5.25
N LEU A 70 -3.21 14.36 6.07
CA LEU A 70 -3.71 13.39 7.04
C LEU A 70 -4.53 12.25 6.43
N ALA A 71 -4.94 12.37 5.17
CA ALA A 71 -5.61 11.28 4.45
C ALA A 71 -4.63 10.17 4.00
N VAL A 72 -3.32 10.41 4.12
CA VAL A 72 -2.30 9.36 3.97
C VAL A 72 -2.24 8.56 5.27
N PHE A 73 -2.76 7.35 5.27
CA PHE A 73 -2.81 6.52 6.48
C PHE A 73 -1.78 5.39 6.47
N PRO A 74 -1.37 4.92 7.65
CA PRO A 74 -0.40 3.83 7.76
C PRO A 74 -0.86 2.57 7.03
N GLY A 75 0.04 1.96 6.27
CA GLY A 75 -0.22 0.75 5.50
C GLY A 75 -0.43 0.98 4.00
N MET A 76 -0.59 2.22 3.54
CA MET A 76 -0.72 2.51 2.10
C MET A 76 0.54 2.10 1.33
N GLU A 77 1.71 2.38 1.88
CA GLU A 77 2.99 2.02 1.27
C GLU A 77 3.16 0.51 1.16
N GLU A 78 2.88 -0.22 2.24
CA GLU A 78 2.98 -1.66 2.28
C GLU A 78 1.98 -2.34 1.33
N VAL A 79 0.77 -1.81 1.25
CA VAL A 79 -0.23 -2.30 0.29
C VAL A 79 0.21 -2.02 -1.14
N SER A 80 0.76 -0.85 -1.42
CA SER A 80 1.29 -0.50 -2.74
C SER A 80 2.45 -1.42 -3.13
N LEU A 81 3.36 -1.71 -2.19
CA LEU A 81 4.42 -2.69 -2.40
C LEU A 81 3.87 -4.08 -2.77
N LEU A 82 2.83 -4.55 -2.07
CA LEU A 82 2.17 -5.81 -2.38
C LEU A 82 1.51 -5.81 -3.76
N LEU A 83 0.98 -4.68 -4.21
CA LEU A 83 0.43 -4.54 -5.57
C LEU A 83 1.50 -4.74 -6.64
N TYR A 84 2.68 -4.15 -6.45
CA TYR A 84 3.80 -4.33 -7.38
C TYR A 84 4.32 -5.76 -7.39
N ILE A 85 4.50 -6.37 -6.22
CA ILE A 85 4.91 -7.78 -6.12
C ILE A 85 3.95 -8.67 -6.91
N ASN A 86 2.64 -8.52 -6.66
CA ASN A 86 1.63 -9.33 -7.32
C ASN A 86 1.58 -9.07 -8.85
N LYS A 87 1.78 -7.82 -9.25
CA LYS A 87 1.90 -7.44 -10.66
C LYS A 87 3.08 -8.17 -11.30
N TYR A 88 4.29 -8.02 -10.77
CA TYR A 88 5.51 -8.60 -11.34
C TYR A 88 5.47 -10.13 -11.40
N ILE A 89 4.86 -10.78 -10.39
CA ILE A 89 4.67 -12.23 -10.40
C ILE A 89 3.70 -12.66 -11.51
N ARG A 90 2.58 -11.97 -11.67
CA ARG A 90 1.58 -12.27 -12.70
C ARG A 90 2.10 -12.03 -14.10
N GLU A 91 2.86 -10.97 -14.29
CA GLU A 91 3.45 -10.60 -15.58
C GLU A 91 4.72 -11.36 -15.88
N LYS A 92 5.30 -12.08 -14.88
CA LYS A 92 6.57 -12.81 -14.98
C LYS A 92 7.70 -11.90 -15.47
N GLU A 93 7.73 -10.69 -14.95
CA GLU A 93 8.64 -9.65 -15.42
C GLU A 93 10.06 -9.88 -14.90
N TYR A 94 10.19 -10.44 -13.68
CA TYR A 94 11.46 -10.71 -13.03
C TYR A 94 11.52 -12.17 -12.55
N ASP A 95 12.71 -12.78 -12.65
CA ASP A 95 12.98 -14.12 -12.12
C ASP A 95 13.08 -14.14 -10.60
N VAL A 96 13.57 -13.06 -10.01
CA VAL A 96 13.75 -12.89 -8.56
C VAL A 96 13.34 -11.49 -8.15
N ILE A 97 12.58 -11.38 -7.07
CA ILE A 97 12.20 -10.12 -6.44
C ILE A 97 12.80 -10.10 -5.03
N LEU A 98 13.62 -9.11 -4.74
CA LEU A 98 14.19 -8.87 -3.40
C LEU A 98 13.44 -7.72 -2.74
N LEU A 99 12.87 -7.99 -1.56
CA LEU A 99 12.17 -7.00 -0.76
C LEU A 99 13.12 -6.50 0.32
N ASP A 100 13.49 -5.23 0.26
CA ASP A 100 14.17 -4.57 1.34
C ASP A 100 13.12 -4.07 2.33
N CYS A 101 13.00 -4.79 3.44
CA CYS A 101 11.95 -4.59 4.43
C CYS A 101 12.47 -3.75 5.60
N ALA A 102 11.63 -2.88 6.11
CA ALA A 102 11.87 -2.18 7.37
C ALA A 102 12.04 -3.16 8.56
N PRO A 103 12.64 -2.72 9.69
CA PRO A 103 12.96 -3.62 10.81
C PRO A 103 11.76 -4.39 11.37
N THR A 104 12.00 -5.62 11.70
CA THR A 104 11.20 -6.65 12.41
C THR A 104 9.68 -6.51 12.53
N GLY A 105 9.15 -5.54 13.27
CA GLY A 105 7.71 -5.43 13.54
C GLY A 105 6.88 -5.00 12.32
N GLU A 106 7.41 -4.16 11.47
CA GLU A 106 6.77 -3.69 10.23
C GLU A 106 6.76 -4.79 9.17
N SER A 107 7.83 -5.58 9.05
CA SER A 107 7.89 -6.73 8.15
C SER A 107 6.82 -7.78 8.49
N LEU A 108 6.57 -8.05 9.78
CA LEU A 108 5.50 -8.95 10.20
C LEU A 108 4.11 -8.38 9.89
N ARG A 109 3.94 -7.07 10.04
CA ARG A 109 2.71 -6.37 9.65
C ARG A 109 2.47 -6.49 8.16
N PHE A 110 3.49 -6.24 7.34
CA PHE A 110 3.43 -6.38 5.89
C PHE A 110 2.91 -7.76 5.45
N ILE A 111 3.45 -8.84 6.01
CA ILE A 111 3.01 -10.22 5.68
C ILE A 111 1.56 -10.48 6.09
N SER A 112 1.06 -9.81 7.14
CA SER A 112 -0.30 -10.00 7.64
C SER A 112 -1.37 -9.18 6.91
N ILE A 113 -0.99 -8.16 6.15
CA ILE A 113 -1.92 -7.26 5.44
C ILE A 113 -2.88 -8.02 4.51
N PRO A 114 -2.43 -8.92 3.61
CA PRO A 114 -3.34 -9.60 2.70
C PRO A 114 -4.41 -10.42 3.42
N THR A 115 -4.04 -11.11 4.49
CA THR A 115 -4.97 -11.90 5.31
C THR A 115 -6.01 -11.00 6.01
N THR A 116 -5.56 -9.87 6.54
CA THR A 116 -6.44 -8.89 7.20
C THR A 116 -7.42 -8.27 6.21
N LEU A 117 -6.96 -7.91 5.01
CA LEU A 117 -7.80 -7.37 3.95
C LEU A 117 -8.83 -8.41 3.46
N ASP A 118 -8.44 -9.67 3.30
CA ASP A 118 -9.35 -10.75 2.91
C ASP A 118 -10.47 -10.93 3.96
N TRP A 119 -10.11 -10.91 5.25
CA TRP A 119 -11.09 -10.94 6.33
C TRP A 119 -12.05 -9.76 6.29
N TYR A 120 -11.52 -8.52 6.11
CA TYR A 120 -12.32 -7.31 5.99
C TYR A 120 -13.30 -7.40 4.82
N MET A 121 -12.84 -7.78 3.64
CA MET A 121 -13.68 -7.90 2.45
C MET A 121 -14.80 -8.93 2.60
N LYS A 122 -14.51 -10.05 3.27
CA LYS A 122 -15.49 -11.12 3.50
C LYS A 122 -16.53 -10.77 4.56
N LYS A 123 -16.15 -10.06 5.62
CA LYS A 123 -16.98 -9.84 6.81
C LYS A 123 -17.63 -8.46 6.88
N ILE A 124 -16.86 -7.41 6.60
CA ILE A 124 -17.26 -6.03 6.86
C ILE A 124 -17.70 -5.32 5.59
N PHE A 125 -16.92 -5.40 4.53
CA PHE A 125 -17.15 -4.64 3.29
C PHE A 125 -18.55 -4.79 2.69
N LYS A 126 -19.06 -6.02 2.63
CA LYS A 126 -20.42 -6.28 2.10
C LYS A 126 -21.50 -5.63 2.95
N TRP A 127 -21.30 -5.65 4.27
CA TRP A 127 -22.22 -5.03 5.22
C TRP A 127 -22.18 -3.51 5.10
N GLU A 128 -21.00 -2.89 5.10
CA GLU A 128 -20.84 -1.44 4.94
C GLU A 128 -21.45 -0.93 3.64
N ARG A 129 -21.17 -1.58 2.53
CA ARG A 129 -21.76 -1.24 1.21
C ARG A 129 -23.28 -1.32 1.23
N THR A 130 -23.84 -2.33 1.88
CA THR A 130 -25.29 -2.49 1.99
C THR A 130 -25.90 -1.39 2.86
N VAL A 131 -25.34 -1.13 4.03
CA VAL A 131 -25.79 -0.07 4.94
C VAL A 131 -25.69 1.29 4.25
N ALA A 132 -24.56 1.61 3.62
CA ALA A 132 -24.38 2.87 2.90
C ALA A 132 -25.49 3.09 1.85
N LYS A 133 -25.86 2.07 1.11
CA LYS A 133 -26.92 2.14 0.09
C LYS A 133 -28.28 2.53 0.68
N TYR A 134 -28.64 1.99 1.85
CA TYR A 134 -29.94 2.28 2.49
C TYR A 134 -29.92 3.59 3.30
N VAL A 135 -28.80 3.92 3.90
CA VAL A 135 -28.68 5.11 4.78
C VAL A 135 -28.44 6.38 3.96
N ARG A 136 -27.73 6.29 2.83
CA ARG A 136 -27.39 7.43 1.98
C ARG A 136 -28.57 8.36 1.62
N PRO A 137 -29.77 7.86 1.21
CA PRO A 137 -30.91 8.73 0.88
C PRO A 137 -31.46 9.51 2.09
N VAL A 138 -31.35 8.93 3.29
CA VAL A 138 -31.87 9.52 4.54
C VAL A 138 -30.81 10.48 5.11
N ALA A 139 -29.55 10.08 5.13
CA ALA A 139 -28.44 10.89 5.66
C ALA A 139 -28.27 12.21 4.91
N LYS A 140 -28.40 12.21 3.58
CA LYS A 140 -28.37 13.44 2.75
C LYS A 140 -29.41 14.50 3.17
N ARG A 141 -30.46 14.09 3.87
CA ARG A 141 -31.51 15.01 4.36
C ARG A 141 -31.28 15.46 5.82
N MET A 142 -30.47 14.72 6.58
CA MET A 142 -30.36 14.90 8.03
C MET A 142 -28.97 15.37 8.45
N THR A 143 -27.91 15.09 7.67
CA THR A 143 -26.53 15.42 8.00
C THR A 143 -25.76 15.81 6.75
N ASP A 144 -24.80 16.73 6.91
CA ASP A 144 -23.83 17.08 5.85
C ASP A 144 -22.63 16.12 5.78
N ILE A 145 -22.67 15.01 6.52
CA ILE A 145 -21.58 14.02 6.52
C ILE A 145 -21.61 13.24 5.19
N PRO A 146 -20.52 13.23 4.41
CA PRO A 146 -20.45 12.46 3.18
C PRO A 146 -20.41 10.98 3.55
N LEU A 147 -21.35 10.20 3.01
CA LEU A 147 -21.26 8.75 3.04
C LEU A 147 -20.48 8.26 1.83
N PRO A 148 -19.71 7.16 1.99
CA PRO A 148 -18.96 6.59 0.88
C PRO A 148 -19.89 6.34 -0.32
N ASP A 149 -19.48 6.74 -1.50
CA ASP A 149 -20.21 6.53 -2.74
C ASP A 149 -19.85 5.19 -3.39
N ASP A 150 -20.43 4.93 -4.55
CA ASP A 150 -20.18 3.67 -5.24
C ASP A 150 -18.76 3.61 -5.83
N ASN A 151 -18.15 4.76 -6.16
CA ASN A 151 -16.78 4.84 -6.66
C ASN A 151 -15.78 4.44 -5.58
N TYR A 152 -15.97 4.92 -4.35
CA TYR A 152 -15.16 4.50 -3.20
C TYR A 152 -15.19 2.98 -2.99
N PHE A 153 -16.39 2.39 -2.98
CA PHE A 153 -16.52 0.94 -2.82
C PHE A 153 -15.93 0.16 -3.99
N GLN A 154 -16.05 0.69 -5.20
CA GLN A 154 -15.43 0.08 -6.37
C GLN A 154 -13.89 0.14 -6.29
N ALA A 155 -13.33 1.28 -5.91
CA ALA A 155 -11.88 1.43 -5.74
C ALA A 155 -11.31 0.44 -4.72
N ILE A 156 -11.97 0.26 -3.57
CA ILE A 156 -11.56 -0.76 -2.59
C ILE A 156 -11.65 -2.18 -3.18
N GLN A 157 -12.70 -2.47 -3.91
CA GLN A 157 -12.86 -3.79 -4.54
C GLN A 157 -11.77 -4.05 -5.59
N ASP A 158 -11.47 -3.07 -6.42
CA ASP A 158 -10.43 -3.17 -7.45
C ASP A 158 -9.04 -3.35 -6.85
N LEU A 159 -8.76 -2.62 -5.76
CA LEU A 159 -7.53 -2.76 -5.00
C LEU A 159 -7.38 -4.18 -4.44
N PHE A 160 -8.44 -4.70 -3.84
CA PHE A 160 -8.45 -6.05 -3.30
C PHE A 160 -8.27 -7.13 -4.38
N GLU A 161 -8.94 -7.00 -5.53
CA GLU A 161 -8.77 -7.95 -6.63
C GLU A 161 -7.33 -7.95 -7.19
N LYS A 162 -6.66 -6.79 -7.17
CA LYS A 162 -5.25 -6.68 -7.54
C LYS A 162 -4.31 -7.34 -6.53
N LEU A 163 -4.69 -7.40 -5.25
CA LEU A 163 -3.91 -8.06 -4.18
C LEU A 163 -4.17 -9.56 -4.07
N LYS A 164 -5.21 -10.06 -4.72
CA LYS A 164 -5.63 -11.44 -4.58
C LYS A 164 -4.55 -12.44 -5.01
N GLY A 165 -4.25 -13.38 -4.13
CA GLY A 165 -3.27 -14.44 -4.33
C GLY A 165 -1.86 -14.10 -3.85
N VAL A 166 -1.57 -12.85 -3.51
CA VAL A 166 -0.24 -12.48 -2.98
C VAL A 166 0.03 -13.13 -1.62
N ASP A 167 -1.00 -13.33 -0.81
CA ASP A 167 -0.93 -14.04 0.47
C ASP A 167 -0.38 -15.46 0.32
N GLN A 168 -0.82 -16.18 -0.71
CA GLN A 168 -0.37 -17.54 -0.99
C GLN A 168 1.11 -17.57 -1.39
N VAL A 169 1.53 -16.61 -2.21
CA VAL A 169 2.93 -16.48 -2.63
C VAL A 169 3.85 -16.18 -1.45
N LEU A 170 3.44 -15.25 -0.58
CA LEU A 170 4.26 -14.83 0.58
C LEU A 170 4.48 -15.94 1.61
N VAL A 171 3.54 -16.88 1.75
CA VAL A 171 3.65 -17.98 2.72
C VAL A 171 4.15 -19.29 2.10
N ASP A 172 4.31 -19.37 0.80
CA ASP A 172 4.79 -20.56 0.12
C ASP A 172 6.33 -20.67 0.23
N PRO A 173 6.87 -21.68 0.98
CA PRO A 173 8.31 -21.82 1.17
C PRO A 173 9.08 -22.22 -0.10
N GLU A 174 8.40 -22.69 -1.15
CA GLU A 174 9.02 -23.00 -2.44
C GLU A 174 9.23 -21.74 -3.29
N ILE A 175 8.49 -20.66 -2.99
CA ILE A 175 8.54 -19.41 -3.73
C ILE A 175 9.22 -18.31 -2.91
N THR A 176 8.89 -18.21 -1.62
CA THR A 176 9.32 -17.10 -0.77
C THR A 176 10.25 -17.57 0.34
N THR A 177 11.36 -16.86 0.50
CA THR A 177 12.30 -17.06 1.62
C THR A 177 12.50 -15.76 2.38
N VAL A 178 12.55 -15.84 3.71
CA VAL A 178 12.87 -14.70 4.58
C VAL A 178 14.31 -14.85 5.07
N ARG A 179 15.10 -13.80 4.92
CA ARG A 179 16.47 -13.74 5.40
C ARG A 179 16.59 -12.65 6.45
N LEU A 180 16.89 -13.03 7.67
CA LEU A 180 17.18 -12.09 8.76
C LEU A 180 18.63 -11.62 8.65
N VAL A 181 18.81 -10.32 8.52
CA VAL A 181 20.11 -9.66 8.55
C VAL A 181 20.21 -8.88 9.85
N THR A 182 21.25 -9.16 10.65
CA THR A 182 21.40 -8.54 11.97
C THR A 182 22.87 -8.27 12.28
N ASN A 183 23.14 -7.24 13.08
CA ASN A 183 24.43 -7.04 13.70
C ASN A 183 24.55 -7.96 14.94
N PRO A 184 25.76 -8.52 15.21
CA PRO A 184 25.96 -9.46 16.33
C PRO A 184 26.05 -8.71 17.69
N GLU A 185 25.10 -7.86 17.99
CA GLU A 185 25.00 -7.12 19.25
C GLU A 185 23.95 -7.76 20.17
N LYS A 186 24.25 -7.77 21.50
CA LYS A 186 23.36 -8.41 22.48
C LYS A 186 21.94 -7.85 22.52
N VAL A 187 21.77 -6.57 22.19
CA VAL A 187 20.45 -5.91 22.16
C VAL A 187 19.66 -6.39 20.97
N VAL A 188 20.24 -6.41 19.79
CA VAL A 188 19.63 -6.83 18.53
C VAL A 188 19.27 -8.31 18.51
N LEU A 189 20.05 -9.16 19.20
CA LEU A 189 19.76 -10.61 19.31
C LEU A 189 18.60 -10.94 20.28
N LYS A 190 18.07 -9.94 21.01
CA LYS A 190 16.93 -10.11 21.92
C LYS A 190 15.60 -9.59 21.38
N GLU A 191 15.65 -8.82 20.32
CA GLU A 191 14.48 -8.39 19.53
C GLU A 191 14.05 -9.49 18.55
#